data_a824817426a304fe5d3e77b5bd7fd856
#
_entry.id   a824817426a304fe5d3e77b5bd7fd856
#
_cell.length_a   1.000
_cell.length_b   1.000
_cell.length_c   1.000
_cell.angle_alpha   90.00
_cell.angle_beta   90.00
_cell.angle_gamma   90.00
#
_symmetry.space_group_name_H-M   'P 1'
#
loop_
_entity.id
_entity.type
_entity.pdbx_description
1 polymer ?
#
loop_
_entity_poly.entity_id
_entity_poly.type
_entity_poly.pdbx_seq_one_letter_code
_entity_poly.pdbx_strand_id
1 'polypeptide(L)'
;MPEAKPHAEPCERNKGPILEVLRQHFAGRRRVLEIGSGTGQHAVHFAGALPGLIWQTSDLEPNLAGIRLWIDEARLPNLKPPVVLDVFGPWPDAQFDGVFTANTLHIMSWTGVRALFAALPAILEEGGVLVAYGPFKYDGAFTSASNAAFDGWLKRRSAHSGIRDFETVDALAQSSGLTLLEDRPMPANNRALIWGMRGS
;
A
#
# COMPACT_ATOMS: atom_id res chain seq x y z
N MET A 1 -11.48 18.42 -23.60
CA MET A 1 -10.01 18.32 -23.38
C MET A 1 -9.75 16.97 -22.77
N PRO A 2 -8.78 16.17 -23.22
CA PRO A 2 -8.45 14.96 -22.51
C PRO A 2 -8.03 15.33 -21.08
N GLU A 3 -8.54 14.61 -20.12
CA GLU A 3 -8.23 14.80 -18.71
C GLU A 3 -6.73 14.55 -18.49
N ALA A 4 -6.03 15.47 -17.82
CA ALA A 4 -4.60 15.33 -17.61
C ALA A 4 -4.34 14.16 -16.66
N LYS A 5 -3.43 13.25 -17.06
CA LYS A 5 -3.03 12.11 -16.27
C LYS A 5 -2.42 12.59 -14.93
N PRO A 6 -2.95 12.16 -13.78
CA PRO A 6 -2.44 12.61 -12.48
C PRO A 6 -0.99 12.15 -12.29
N HIS A 7 -0.19 12.99 -11.64
CA HIS A 7 1.23 12.71 -11.39
C HIS A 7 1.60 13.07 -9.95
N ALA A 8 2.37 12.20 -9.30
CA ALA A 8 2.90 12.38 -7.95
C ALA A 8 4.41 12.18 -7.91
N GLU A 9 5.15 13.26 -7.71
CA GLU A 9 6.62 13.25 -7.57
C GLU A 9 7.15 12.23 -6.52
N PRO A 10 6.50 12.01 -5.37
CA PRO A 10 6.93 10.98 -4.43
C PRO A 10 6.98 9.58 -5.05
N CYS A 11 6.05 9.24 -5.94
CA CYS A 11 6.04 7.94 -6.63
C CYS A 11 7.29 7.75 -7.48
N GLU A 12 7.73 8.79 -8.19
CA GLU A 12 8.94 8.73 -9.00
C GLU A 12 10.20 8.48 -8.16
N ARG A 13 10.28 9.11 -6.97
CA ARG A 13 11.45 8.98 -6.10
C ARG A 13 11.53 7.65 -5.38
N ASN A 14 10.40 7.04 -5.03
CA ASN A 14 10.38 5.84 -4.19
C ASN A 14 10.12 4.52 -4.95
N LYS A 15 9.66 4.57 -6.20
CA LYS A 15 9.32 3.37 -6.98
C LYS A 15 10.48 2.38 -7.13
N GLY A 16 11.71 2.86 -7.34
CA GLY A 16 12.89 2.00 -7.47
C GLY A 16 13.20 1.24 -6.17
N PRO A 17 13.44 1.94 -5.04
CA PRO A 17 13.63 1.29 -3.76
C PRO A 17 12.49 0.35 -3.33
N ILE A 18 11.23 0.71 -3.59
CA ILE A 18 10.09 -0.17 -3.31
C ILE A 18 10.13 -1.43 -4.18
N LEU A 19 10.46 -1.29 -5.47
CA LEU A 19 10.56 -2.44 -6.37
C LEU A 19 11.55 -3.50 -5.88
N GLU A 20 12.69 -3.09 -5.29
CA GLU A 20 13.65 -4.04 -4.72
C GLU A 20 13.04 -4.86 -3.57
N VAL A 21 12.22 -4.22 -2.71
CA VAL A 21 11.47 -4.92 -1.66
C VAL A 21 10.47 -5.90 -2.28
N LEU A 22 9.70 -5.45 -3.28
CA LEU A 22 8.68 -6.28 -3.92
C LEU A 22 9.30 -7.48 -4.66
N ARG A 23 10.45 -7.31 -5.33
CA ARG A 23 11.17 -8.41 -5.96
C ARG A 23 11.55 -9.51 -4.99
N GLN A 24 11.92 -9.15 -3.78
CA GLN A 24 12.28 -10.11 -2.73
C GLN A 24 11.06 -10.79 -2.14
N HIS A 25 10.06 -10.04 -1.73
CA HIS A 25 8.94 -10.55 -0.94
C HIS A 25 7.76 -11.06 -1.77
N PHE A 26 7.67 -10.62 -3.04
CA PHE A 26 6.68 -11.12 -3.99
C PHE A 26 7.26 -12.15 -4.96
N ALA A 27 8.50 -12.60 -4.76
CA ALA A 27 9.05 -13.72 -5.52
C ALA A 27 8.17 -14.97 -5.35
N GLY A 28 7.71 -15.54 -6.49
CA GLY A 28 6.85 -16.71 -6.48
C GLY A 28 5.37 -16.45 -6.16
N ARG A 29 4.97 -15.19 -5.91
CA ARG A 29 3.55 -14.80 -5.81
C ARG A 29 2.92 -14.75 -7.20
N ARG A 30 1.59 -14.75 -7.23
CA ARG A 30 0.81 -14.80 -8.48
C ARG A 30 -0.14 -13.62 -8.62
N ARG A 31 -0.77 -13.18 -7.51
CA ARG A 31 -1.83 -12.16 -7.51
C ARG A 31 -1.61 -11.16 -6.39
N VAL A 32 -1.40 -9.92 -6.77
CA VAL A 32 -1.20 -8.81 -5.81
C VAL A 32 -2.39 -7.87 -5.87
N LEU A 33 -2.94 -7.51 -4.69
CA LEU A 33 -3.85 -6.39 -4.53
C LEU A 33 -3.08 -5.17 -4.05
N GLU A 34 -3.13 -4.08 -4.79
CA GLU A 34 -2.64 -2.78 -4.35
C GLU A 34 -3.80 -1.98 -3.75
N ILE A 35 -3.68 -1.63 -2.47
CA ILE A 35 -4.67 -0.84 -1.74
C ILE A 35 -4.23 0.63 -1.74
N GLY A 36 -5.07 1.51 -2.31
CA GLY A 36 -4.76 2.93 -2.43
C GLY A 36 -3.74 3.19 -3.54
N SER A 37 -4.06 2.83 -4.78
CA SER A 37 -3.17 2.98 -5.95
C SER A 37 -2.91 4.46 -6.33
N GLY A 38 -3.66 5.40 -5.77
CA GLY A 38 -3.46 6.83 -5.93
C GLY A 38 -3.51 7.29 -7.38
N THR A 39 -2.37 7.67 -7.94
CA THR A 39 -2.26 8.07 -9.35
C THR A 39 -2.22 6.89 -10.32
N GLY A 40 -1.85 5.68 -9.88
CA GLY A 40 -1.58 4.52 -10.72
C GLY A 40 -0.10 4.36 -11.18
N GLN A 41 0.76 5.34 -10.86
CA GLN A 41 2.19 5.32 -11.27
C GLN A 41 2.93 4.10 -10.72
N HIS A 42 2.74 3.76 -9.44
CA HIS A 42 3.34 2.59 -8.82
C HIS A 42 2.90 1.30 -9.50
N ALA A 43 1.59 1.13 -9.71
CA ALA A 43 1.02 -0.05 -10.34
C ALA A 43 1.62 -0.34 -11.71
N VAL A 44 1.70 0.69 -12.57
CA VAL A 44 2.31 0.57 -13.91
C VAL A 44 3.79 0.18 -13.80
N HIS A 45 4.54 0.84 -12.91
CA HIS A 45 5.96 0.56 -12.74
C HIS A 45 6.21 -0.87 -12.24
N PHE A 46 5.47 -1.31 -11.21
CA PHE A 46 5.66 -2.62 -10.60
C PHE A 46 5.14 -3.76 -11.47
N ALA A 47 3.96 -3.60 -12.07
CA ALA A 47 3.43 -4.61 -12.99
C ALA A 47 4.35 -4.81 -14.21
N GLY A 48 4.90 -3.73 -14.76
CA GLY A 48 5.88 -3.80 -15.86
C GLY A 48 7.18 -4.50 -15.47
N ALA A 49 7.66 -4.28 -14.23
CA ALA A 49 8.90 -4.87 -13.73
C ALA A 49 8.73 -6.30 -13.19
N LEU A 50 7.48 -6.74 -12.93
CA LEU A 50 7.11 -8.04 -12.35
C LEU A 50 6.05 -8.73 -13.23
N PRO A 51 6.38 -9.09 -14.47
CA PRO A 51 5.39 -9.58 -15.46
C PRO A 51 4.75 -10.92 -15.08
N GLY A 52 5.33 -11.67 -14.16
CA GLY A 52 4.77 -12.91 -13.62
C GLY A 52 3.64 -12.69 -12.59
N LEU A 53 3.43 -11.46 -12.11
CA LEU A 53 2.39 -11.13 -11.15
C LEU A 53 1.16 -10.54 -11.85
N ILE A 54 -0.02 -11.00 -11.49
CA ILE A 54 -1.27 -10.29 -11.79
C ILE A 54 -1.40 -9.18 -10.75
N TRP A 55 -1.40 -7.93 -11.20
CA TRP A 55 -1.49 -6.75 -10.34
C TRP A 55 -2.89 -6.15 -10.42
N GLN A 56 -3.63 -6.21 -9.32
CA GLN A 56 -4.95 -5.62 -9.19
C GLN A 56 -4.84 -4.28 -8.48
N THR A 57 -5.17 -3.20 -9.15
CA THR A 57 -5.24 -1.86 -8.55
C THR A 57 -6.57 -1.63 -7.85
N SER A 58 -6.57 -0.86 -6.78
CA SER A 58 -7.79 -0.45 -6.08
C SER A 58 -7.63 0.91 -5.41
N ASP A 59 -8.72 1.65 -5.34
CA ASP A 59 -8.78 2.95 -4.64
C ASP A 59 -10.25 3.36 -4.42
N LEU A 60 -10.47 4.50 -3.77
CA LEU A 60 -11.76 5.15 -3.70
C LEU A 60 -12.24 5.58 -5.09
N GLU A 61 -13.53 5.55 -5.33
CA GLU A 61 -14.17 5.87 -6.62
C GLU A 61 -13.60 7.13 -7.31
N PRO A 62 -13.38 8.28 -6.63
CA PRO A 62 -12.87 9.49 -7.28
C PRO A 62 -11.49 9.34 -7.94
N ASN A 63 -10.66 8.37 -7.49
CA ASN A 63 -9.30 8.19 -8.00
C ASN A 63 -9.24 7.25 -9.21
N LEU A 64 -10.28 6.46 -9.46
CA LEU A 64 -10.24 5.39 -10.48
C LEU A 64 -10.03 5.92 -11.90
N ALA A 65 -10.60 7.06 -12.23
CA ALA A 65 -10.42 7.65 -13.57
C ALA A 65 -8.94 7.96 -13.85
N GLY A 66 -8.24 8.56 -12.87
CA GLY A 66 -6.82 8.83 -13.00
C GLY A 66 -5.95 7.58 -13.13
N ILE A 67 -6.28 6.54 -12.35
CA ILE A 67 -5.58 5.23 -12.41
C ILE A 67 -5.78 4.60 -13.81
N ARG A 68 -7.00 4.65 -14.37
CA ARG A 68 -7.27 4.11 -15.71
C ARG A 68 -6.42 4.77 -16.79
N LEU A 69 -6.21 6.09 -16.74
CA LEU A 69 -5.36 6.78 -17.71
C LEU A 69 -3.92 6.21 -17.74
N TRP A 70 -3.38 5.85 -16.58
CA TRP A 70 -2.06 5.22 -16.50
C TRP A 70 -2.06 3.80 -17.04
N ILE A 71 -3.08 3.00 -16.72
CA ILE A 71 -3.21 1.60 -17.14
C ILE A 71 -3.41 1.50 -18.65
N ASP A 72 -4.31 2.32 -19.21
CA ASP A 72 -4.66 2.32 -20.63
C ASP A 72 -3.47 2.73 -21.52
N GLU A 73 -2.63 3.66 -21.03
CA GLU A 73 -1.40 4.05 -21.71
C GLU A 73 -0.35 2.94 -21.65
N ALA A 74 -0.18 2.30 -20.49
CA ALA A 74 0.85 1.27 -20.28
C ALA A 74 0.56 -0.04 -21.01
N ARG A 75 -0.70 -0.40 -21.22
CA ARG A 75 -1.15 -1.62 -21.92
C ARG A 75 -0.49 -2.92 -21.45
N LEU A 76 -0.23 -3.02 -20.15
CA LEU A 76 0.38 -4.21 -19.56
C LEU A 76 -0.67 -5.32 -19.37
N PRO A 77 -0.46 -6.55 -19.87
CA PRO A 77 -1.47 -7.61 -19.83
C PRO A 77 -1.75 -8.12 -18.41
N ASN A 78 -0.79 -7.97 -17.52
CA ASN A 78 -0.85 -8.40 -16.13
C ASN A 78 -1.36 -7.32 -15.16
N LEU A 79 -1.61 -6.09 -15.63
CA LEU A 79 -2.15 -5.00 -14.83
C LEU A 79 -3.65 -4.89 -15.04
N LYS A 80 -4.43 -5.07 -13.96
CA LYS A 80 -5.89 -5.10 -14.03
C LYS A 80 -6.50 -3.72 -13.82
N PRO A 81 -7.64 -3.44 -14.49
CA PRO A 81 -8.41 -2.21 -14.25
C PRO A 81 -8.70 -2.00 -12.77
N PRO A 82 -8.76 -0.74 -12.29
CA PRO A 82 -8.96 -0.46 -10.88
C PRO A 82 -10.37 -0.85 -10.44
N VAL A 83 -10.45 -1.44 -9.25
CA VAL A 83 -11.71 -1.69 -8.55
C VAL A 83 -11.92 -0.66 -7.45
N VAL A 84 -13.18 -0.33 -7.17
CA VAL A 84 -13.53 0.49 -6.00
C VAL A 84 -13.19 -0.29 -4.75
N LEU A 85 -12.44 0.31 -3.85
CA LEU A 85 -12.16 -0.24 -2.53
C LEU A 85 -12.20 0.87 -1.47
N ASP A 86 -13.32 0.94 -0.77
CA ASP A 86 -13.41 1.61 0.51
C ASP A 86 -13.27 0.53 1.60
N VAL A 87 -12.36 0.72 2.55
CA VAL A 87 -12.11 -0.25 3.62
C VAL A 87 -13.31 -0.49 4.53
N PHE A 88 -14.32 0.38 4.50
CA PHE A 88 -15.59 0.23 5.20
C PHE A 88 -16.69 -0.40 4.34
N GLY A 89 -16.42 -0.59 3.05
CA GLY A 89 -17.35 -1.19 2.10
C GLY A 89 -17.07 -2.66 1.83
N PRO A 90 -17.69 -3.21 0.78
CA PRO A 90 -17.42 -4.57 0.35
C PRO A 90 -16.00 -4.70 -0.23
N TRP A 91 -15.35 -5.78 0.14
CA TRP A 91 -14.04 -6.15 -0.40
C TRP A 91 -14.21 -7.04 -1.65
N PRO A 92 -13.21 -7.11 -2.55
CA PRO A 92 -13.24 -8.01 -3.69
C PRO A 92 -13.49 -9.47 -3.26
N ASP A 93 -14.39 -10.15 -3.95
CA ASP A 93 -14.58 -11.60 -3.78
C ASP A 93 -13.47 -12.37 -4.52
N ALA A 94 -12.26 -12.21 -4.01
CA ALA A 94 -11.05 -12.82 -4.56
C ALA A 94 -9.96 -12.87 -3.48
N GLN A 95 -9.14 -13.91 -3.55
CA GLN A 95 -7.96 -14.03 -2.69
C GLN A 95 -6.69 -13.63 -3.44
N PHE A 96 -5.73 -13.14 -2.68
CA PHE A 96 -4.43 -12.66 -3.15
C PHE A 96 -3.32 -13.30 -2.32
N ASP A 97 -2.21 -13.62 -2.93
CA ASP A 97 -1.01 -14.10 -2.23
C ASP A 97 -0.01 -12.96 -1.95
N GLY A 98 -0.34 -11.74 -2.39
CA GLY A 98 0.35 -10.51 -2.04
C GLY A 98 -0.61 -9.34 -1.86
N VAL A 99 -0.37 -8.50 -0.87
CA VAL A 99 -1.04 -7.19 -0.69
C VAL A 99 0.02 -6.12 -0.58
N PHE A 100 -0.15 -5.03 -1.31
CA PHE A 100 0.73 -3.88 -1.29
C PHE A 100 -0.03 -2.59 -0.97
N THR A 101 0.57 -1.72 -0.17
CA THR A 101 0.06 -0.36 0.05
C THR A 101 1.21 0.61 0.28
N ALA A 102 1.15 1.78 -0.33
CA ALA A 102 2.19 2.81 -0.20
C ALA A 102 1.60 4.16 0.15
N ASN A 103 2.13 4.78 1.20
CA ASN A 103 1.73 6.12 1.65
C ASN A 103 0.23 6.26 1.98
N THR A 104 -0.44 5.17 2.32
CA THR A 104 -1.89 5.11 2.55
C THR A 104 -2.24 5.15 4.04
N LEU A 105 -1.52 4.39 4.87
CA LEU A 105 -1.87 4.23 6.30
C LEU A 105 -1.87 5.54 7.08
N HIS A 106 -1.01 6.50 6.72
CA HIS A 106 -0.96 7.79 7.39
C HIS A 106 -2.00 8.81 6.84
N ILE A 107 -2.62 8.52 5.70
CA ILE A 107 -3.72 9.34 5.13
C ILE A 107 -5.07 8.89 5.67
N MET A 108 -5.28 7.58 5.81
CA MET A 108 -6.52 6.99 6.34
C MET A 108 -6.78 7.45 7.78
N SER A 109 -8.04 7.41 8.21
CA SER A 109 -8.36 7.48 9.65
C SER A 109 -7.83 6.24 10.37
N TRP A 110 -7.62 6.34 11.68
CA TRP A 110 -7.21 5.17 12.47
C TRP A 110 -8.26 4.04 12.41
N THR A 111 -9.54 4.38 12.39
CA THR A 111 -10.63 3.40 12.18
C THR A 111 -10.53 2.73 10.82
N GLY A 112 -10.14 3.47 9.78
CA GLY A 112 -9.88 2.91 8.45
C GLY A 112 -8.70 1.94 8.43
N VAL A 113 -7.59 2.29 9.10
CA VAL A 113 -6.44 1.37 9.26
C VAL A 113 -6.88 0.07 9.96
N ARG A 114 -7.67 0.18 11.04
CA ARG A 114 -8.22 -1.01 11.73
C ARG A 114 -9.12 -1.86 10.83
N ALA A 115 -9.98 -1.23 10.04
CA ALA A 115 -10.86 -1.92 9.09
C ALA A 115 -10.06 -2.65 8.00
N LEU A 116 -8.99 -2.01 7.49
CA LEU A 116 -8.08 -2.62 6.54
C LEU A 116 -7.48 -3.92 7.10
N PHE A 117 -6.85 -3.85 8.27
CA PHE A 117 -6.21 -5.03 8.88
C PHE A 117 -7.23 -6.12 9.24
N ALA A 118 -8.43 -5.76 9.70
CA ALA A 118 -9.48 -6.71 10.01
C ALA A 118 -9.99 -7.50 8.77
N ALA A 119 -9.87 -6.93 7.58
CA ALA A 119 -10.28 -7.57 6.32
C ALA A 119 -9.22 -8.51 5.73
N LEU A 120 -7.93 -8.31 6.09
CA LEU A 120 -6.83 -9.09 5.50
C LEU A 120 -7.00 -10.61 5.60
N PRO A 121 -7.48 -11.19 6.72
CA PRO A 121 -7.65 -12.65 6.81
C PRO A 121 -8.62 -13.25 5.78
N ALA A 122 -9.55 -12.44 5.25
CA ALA A 122 -10.50 -12.90 4.24
C ALA A 122 -9.95 -12.83 2.82
N ILE A 123 -8.97 -11.94 2.56
CA ILE A 123 -8.49 -11.65 1.22
C ILE A 123 -7.04 -12.09 0.96
N LEU A 124 -6.23 -12.25 2.00
CA LEU A 124 -4.84 -12.66 1.90
C LEU A 124 -4.73 -14.16 2.19
N GLU A 125 -4.23 -14.93 1.21
CA GLU A 125 -4.03 -16.37 1.32
C GLU A 125 -3.09 -16.73 2.48
N GLU A 126 -3.20 -17.94 3.02
CA GLU A 126 -2.22 -18.48 3.96
C GLU A 126 -0.81 -18.44 3.35
N GLY A 127 0.16 -18.01 4.13
CA GLY A 127 1.52 -17.76 3.66
C GLY A 127 1.65 -16.54 2.74
N GLY A 128 0.56 -15.83 2.45
CA GLY A 128 0.58 -14.58 1.68
C GLY A 128 1.34 -13.46 2.40
N VAL A 129 1.71 -12.42 1.70
CA VAL A 129 2.56 -11.33 2.22
C VAL A 129 1.88 -9.97 2.06
N LEU A 130 1.86 -9.19 3.15
CA LEU A 130 1.54 -7.76 3.12
C LEU A 130 2.83 -6.94 3.12
N VAL A 131 2.96 -6.00 2.19
CA VAL A 131 4.00 -4.97 2.18
C VAL A 131 3.36 -3.60 2.33
N ALA A 132 3.69 -2.88 3.41
CA ALA A 132 3.25 -1.50 3.62
C ALA A 132 4.46 -0.56 3.63
N TYR A 133 4.42 0.45 2.75
CA TYR A 133 5.46 1.47 2.63
C TYR A 133 4.96 2.83 3.13
N GLY A 134 5.79 3.53 3.90
CA GLY A 134 5.52 4.89 4.34
C GLY A 134 6.35 5.29 5.57
N PRO A 135 6.13 6.48 6.12
CA PRO A 135 6.74 6.89 7.37
C PRO A 135 6.02 6.25 8.56
N PHE A 136 6.79 5.91 9.59
CA PHE A 136 6.29 5.40 10.87
C PHE A 136 7.01 6.09 12.04
N LYS A 137 6.36 6.11 13.19
CA LYS A 137 6.94 6.45 14.49
C LYS A 137 7.30 5.15 15.21
N TYR A 138 8.21 5.24 16.17
CA TYR A 138 8.61 4.15 17.04
C TYR A 138 8.61 4.66 18.49
N ASP A 139 8.02 3.91 19.39
CA ASP A 139 7.85 4.28 20.80
C ASP A 139 7.26 5.71 20.97
N GLY A 140 6.31 6.08 20.09
CA GLY A 140 5.70 7.40 20.05
C GLY A 140 6.58 8.51 19.47
N ALA A 141 7.85 8.25 19.14
CA ALA A 141 8.81 9.23 18.64
C ALA A 141 8.92 9.23 17.11
N PHE A 142 9.09 10.41 16.52
CA PHE A 142 9.38 10.53 15.10
C PHE A 142 10.83 10.13 14.79
N THR A 143 11.03 9.44 13.69
CA THR A 143 12.36 9.01 13.22
C THR A 143 13.20 10.18 12.68
N SER A 144 12.59 11.33 12.42
CA SER A 144 13.27 12.54 11.93
C SER A 144 12.43 13.81 12.12
N ALA A 145 13.10 14.97 12.11
CA ALA A 145 12.43 16.26 12.13
C ALA A 145 11.51 16.47 10.91
N SER A 146 11.89 15.92 9.72
CA SER A 146 11.06 15.97 8.52
C SER A 146 9.76 15.18 8.68
N ASN A 147 9.79 14.02 9.34
CA ASN A 147 8.58 13.24 9.62
C ASN A 147 7.68 13.97 10.63
N ALA A 148 8.24 14.62 11.65
CA ALA A 148 7.46 15.44 12.57
C ALA A 148 6.75 16.62 11.85
N ALA A 149 7.47 17.31 10.96
CA ALA A 149 6.88 18.39 10.15
C ALA A 149 5.79 17.87 9.19
N PHE A 150 6.01 16.69 8.59
CA PHE A 150 5.04 16.05 7.70
C PHE A 150 3.78 15.60 8.46
N ASP A 151 3.91 15.04 9.65
CA ASP A 151 2.77 14.70 10.51
C ASP A 151 1.92 15.94 10.84
N GLY A 152 2.56 17.06 11.17
CA GLY A 152 1.88 18.33 11.38
C GLY A 152 1.16 18.83 10.14
N TRP A 153 1.73 18.66 8.95
CA TRP A 153 1.08 19.00 7.68
C TRP A 153 -0.13 18.11 7.40
N LEU A 154 -0.02 16.80 7.62
CA LEU A 154 -1.13 15.83 7.47
C LEU A 154 -2.32 16.22 8.38
N LYS A 155 -2.07 16.50 9.65
CA LYS A 155 -3.11 16.85 10.64
C LYS A 155 -3.81 18.17 10.32
N ARG A 156 -3.12 19.13 9.71
CA ARG A 156 -3.76 20.36 9.22
C ARG A 156 -4.71 20.15 8.05
N ARG A 157 -4.48 19.12 7.22
CA ARG A 157 -5.36 18.75 6.10
C ARG A 157 -6.54 17.88 6.53
N SER A 158 -6.30 16.98 7.47
CA SER A 158 -7.32 16.12 8.05
C SER A 158 -6.90 15.73 9.47
N ALA A 159 -7.74 16.03 10.44
CA ALA A 159 -7.49 15.69 11.85
C ALA A 159 -7.33 14.17 12.09
N HIS A 160 -7.82 13.35 11.18
CA HIS A 160 -7.75 11.88 11.27
C HIS A 160 -6.49 11.30 10.65
N SER A 161 -5.74 12.07 9.84
CA SER A 161 -4.47 11.67 9.23
C SER A 161 -3.32 11.88 10.22
N GLY A 162 -2.23 11.13 10.03
CA GLY A 162 -1.01 11.27 10.81
C GLY A 162 -0.13 10.04 10.71
N ILE A 163 1.16 10.21 10.95
CA ILE A 163 2.13 9.12 10.95
C ILE A 163 1.78 8.15 12.09
N ARG A 164 1.69 6.86 11.75
CA ARG A 164 1.30 5.79 12.68
C ARG A 164 2.49 5.30 13.49
N ASP A 165 2.24 4.87 14.72
CA ASP A 165 3.21 4.14 15.52
C ASP A 165 3.34 2.72 14.98
N PHE A 166 4.56 2.28 14.75
CA PHE A 166 4.87 0.93 14.27
C PHE A 166 4.26 -0.12 15.20
N GLU A 167 4.48 0.00 16.51
CA GLU A 167 4.02 -0.97 17.52
C GLU A 167 2.51 -1.15 17.50
N THR A 168 1.78 -0.04 17.29
CA THR A 168 0.32 -0.08 17.23
C THR A 168 -0.17 -0.75 15.93
N VAL A 169 0.52 -0.50 14.82
CA VAL A 169 0.20 -1.14 13.53
C VAL A 169 0.59 -2.62 13.56
N ASP A 170 1.73 -2.97 14.14
CA ASP A 170 2.17 -4.36 14.28
C ASP A 170 1.24 -5.17 15.19
N ALA A 171 0.74 -4.57 16.28
CA ALA A 171 -0.27 -5.20 17.13
C ALA A 171 -1.58 -5.50 16.37
N LEU A 172 -2.01 -4.59 15.46
CA LEU A 172 -3.15 -4.85 14.57
C LEU A 172 -2.84 -6.00 13.60
N ALA A 173 -1.66 -6.01 12.99
CA ALA A 173 -1.24 -7.07 12.10
C ALA A 173 -1.27 -8.43 12.81
N GLN A 174 -0.69 -8.52 14.01
CA GLN A 174 -0.69 -9.73 14.82
C GLN A 174 -2.10 -10.20 15.19
N SER A 175 -2.99 -9.28 15.56
CA SER A 175 -4.40 -9.61 15.88
C SER A 175 -5.18 -10.11 14.65
N SER A 176 -4.71 -9.78 13.46
CA SER A 176 -5.24 -10.22 12.16
C SER A 176 -4.53 -11.46 11.59
N GLY A 177 -3.74 -12.17 12.42
CA GLY A 177 -3.07 -13.40 12.01
C GLY A 177 -1.77 -13.21 11.22
N LEU A 178 -1.24 -11.98 11.14
CA LEU A 178 0.04 -11.74 10.47
C LEU A 178 1.20 -11.77 11.45
N THR A 179 2.41 -12.07 10.94
CA THR A 179 3.66 -12.01 11.69
C THR A 179 4.62 -11.10 10.94
N LEU A 180 5.27 -10.18 11.64
CA LEU A 180 6.30 -9.32 11.05
C LEU A 180 7.47 -10.17 10.56
N LEU A 181 7.80 -10.04 9.28
CA LEU A 181 8.94 -10.70 8.63
C LEU A 181 10.13 -9.77 8.54
N GLU A 182 9.89 -8.49 8.26
CA GLU A 182 10.94 -7.50 8.10
C GLU A 182 10.42 -6.09 8.37
N ASP A 183 11.25 -5.26 9.00
CA ASP A 183 11.11 -3.82 9.11
C ASP A 183 12.34 -3.19 8.44
N ARG A 184 12.20 -2.80 7.17
CA ARG A 184 13.30 -2.30 6.35
C ARG A 184 13.35 -0.79 6.33
N PRO A 185 14.50 -0.17 6.67
CA PRO A 185 14.72 1.26 6.45
C PRO A 185 14.73 1.58 4.96
N MET A 186 14.02 2.65 4.60
CA MET A 186 13.87 3.11 3.24
C MET A 186 14.32 4.57 3.11
N PRO A 187 14.65 5.05 1.90
CA PRO A 187 15.02 6.44 1.70
C PRO A 187 14.00 7.44 2.25
N ALA A 188 14.46 8.63 2.58
CA ALA A 188 13.67 9.74 3.10
C ALA A 188 12.91 9.42 4.40
N ASN A 189 13.55 8.66 5.30
CA ASN A 189 13.01 8.27 6.61
C ASN A 189 11.67 7.51 6.54
N ASN A 190 11.43 6.79 5.44
CA ASN A 190 10.35 5.85 5.32
C ASN A 190 10.78 4.45 5.78
N ARG A 191 9.80 3.57 5.88
CA ARG A 191 9.97 2.14 6.16
C ARG A 191 9.20 1.33 5.14
N ALA A 192 9.68 0.13 4.86
CA ALA A 192 8.87 -0.93 4.30
C ALA A 192 8.66 -1.96 5.40
N LEU A 193 7.43 -2.15 5.80
CA LEU A 193 7.02 -3.13 6.80
C LEU A 193 6.43 -4.33 6.06
N ILE A 194 6.94 -5.50 6.34
CA ILE A 194 6.57 -6.73 5.65
C ILE A 194 6.04 -7.72 6.67
N TRP A 195 4.80 -8.19 6.45
CA TRP A 195 4.18 -9.23 7.28
C TRP A 195 3.79 -10.42 6.43
N GLY A 196 3.90 -11.61 7.01
CA GLY A 196 3.40 -12.85 6.44
C GLY A 196 2.11 -13.30 7.15
N MET A 197 1.11 -13.74 6.37
CA MET A 197 -0.08 -14.39 6.91
C MET A 197 0.30 -15.76 7.44
N ARG A 198 -0.07 -16.04 8.69
CA ARG A 198 0.16 -17.35 9.30
C ARG A 198 -0.67 -18.40 8.58
N GLY A 199 -0.11 -19.59 8.40
CA GLY A 199 -0.89 -20.78 8.08
C GLY A 199 -1.69 -21.24 9.30
N SER A 200 -2.82 -21.85 9.06
CA SER A 200 -3.69 -22.46 10.08
C SER A 200 -3.02 -23.63 10.75
#